data_b8abfbcbdd28ae2fae116e9f7372886d
#
_entry.id   b8abfbcbdd28ae2fae116e9f7372886d
#
_cell.length_a   1.000
_cell.length_b   1.000
_cell.length_c   1.000
_cell.angle_alpha   90.00
_cell.angle_beta   90.00
_cell.angle_gamma   90.00
#
_symmetry.space_group_name_H-M   'P 1'
#
loop_
_entity.id
_entity.type
_entity.pdbx_description
1 polymer ?
#
loop_
_entity_poly.entity_id
_entity_poly.type
_entity_poly.pdbx_seq_one_letter_code
_entity_poly.pdbx_strand_id
1 'polypeptide(L)'
;MEILNAVGSPRVKLLFDIYHVQIMDGDVIRRIGECGDMIGHVHTAGNPGRGELDDKQEIKYPPIMKALLKNKYRAFVGQEFIPTQDPVKGLTEAVELCDV
;
A
#
# COMPACT_ATOMS: atom_id res chain seq x y z
N MET A 1 -6.17 -2.33 14.28
CA MET A 1 -7.16 -1.27 14.62
C MET A 1 -7.49 -1.22 16.12
N GLU A 2 -7.61 -2.35 16.77
CA GLU A 2 -7.89 -2.38 18.21
C GLU A 2 -6.83 -1.67 19.04
N ILE A 3 -5.55 -1.89 18.71
CA ILE A 3 -4.42 -1.26 19.41
C ILE A 3 -4.47 0.26 19.25
N LEU A 4 -4.73 0.74 18.05
CA LEU A 4 -4.82 2.18 17.76
C LEU A 4 -5.97 2.83 18.53
N ASN A 5 -7.12 2.17 18.57
CA ASN A 5 -8.27 2.66 19.31
C ASN A 5 -8.01 2.67 20.83
N ALA A 6 -7.31 1.66 21.34
CA ALA A 6 -6.93 1.60 22.74
C ALA A 6 -5.96 2.70 23.14
N VAL A 7 -5.00 3.06 22.27
CA VAL A 7 -4.06 4.16 22.51
C VAL A 7 -4.77 5.51 22.51
N GLY A 8 -5.71 5.71 21.57
CA GLY A 8 -6.53 6.91 21.52
C GLY A 8 -5.79 8.20 21.19
N SER A 9 -4.57 8.13 20.64
CA SER A 9 -3.78 9.30 20.29
C SER A 9 -3.76 9.54 18.77
N PRO A 10 -3.98 10.79 18.31
CA PRO A 10 -3.85 11.09 16.87
C PRO A 10 -2.43 11.01 16.34
N ARG A 11 -1.43 10.88 17.22
CA ARG A 11 -0.03 10.73 16.84
C ARG A 11 0.32 9.30 16.44
N VAL A 12 -0.51 8.33 16.81
CA VAL A 12 -0.30 6.90 16.49
C VAL A 12 -1.21 6.54 15.33
N LYS A 13 -0.61 6.17 14.22
CA LYS A 13 -1.33 5.82 12.99
C LYS A 13 -0.92 4.42 12.53
N LEU A 14 -1.67 3.88 11.58
CA LEU A 14 -1.42 2.57 11.00
C LEU A 14 -0.45 2.68 9.83
N LEU A 15 0.55 1.81 9.80
CA LEU A 15 1.30 1.53 8.58
C LEU A 15 0.51 0.48 7.80
N PHE A 16 -0.02 0.88 6.65
CA PHE A 16 -0.78 0.00 5.78
C PHE A 16 0.16 -0.54 4.70
N ASP A 17 0.66 -1.75 4.89
CA ASP A 17 1.52 -2.42 3.93
C ASP A 17 0.65 -3.28 3.01
N ILE A 18 0.49 -2.83 1.77
CA ILE A 18 -0.41 -3.47 0.81
C ILE A 18 0.02 -4.92 0.53
N TYR A 19 1.32 -5.16 0.44
CA TYR A 19 1.84 -6.51 0.23
C TYR A 19 1.43 -7.46 1.37
N HIS A 20 1.64 -7.04 2.62
CA HIS A 20 1.30 -7.87 3.77
C HIS A 20 -0.21 -8.03 3.93
N VAL A 21 -0.99 -6.99 3.70
CA VAL A 21 -2.46 -7.08 3.76
C VAL A 21 -2.98 -8.08 2.72
N GLN A 22 -2.42 -8.07 1.51
CA GLN A 22 -2.81 -9.02 0.46
C GLN A 22 -2.56 -10.47 0.91
N ILE A 23 -1.41 -10.74 1.51
CA ILE A 23 -1.04 -12.08 1.96
C ILE A 23 -1.92 -12.53 3.14
N MET A 24 -2.13 -11.65 4.12
CA MET A 24 -2.78 -12.01 5.37
C MET A 24 -4.30 -12.08 5.24
N ASP A 25 -4.90 -11.07 4.61
CA ASP A 25 -6.36 -10.93 4.59
C ASP A 25 -6.93 -10.87 3.18
N GLY A 26 -6.19 -10.30 2.22
CA GLY A 26 -6.74 -9.93 0.93
C GLY A 26 -7.74 -8.80 1.03
N ASP A 27 -8.56 -8.63 0.02
CA ASP A 27 -9.67 -7.66 0.02
C ASP A 27 -9.18 -6.24 0.37
N VAL A 28 -8.07 -5.84 -0.26
CA VAL A 28 -7.28 -4.65 0.10
C VAL A 28 -8.12 -3.37 0.04
N ILE A 29 -8.91 -3.20 -1.02
CA ILE A 29 -9.72 -1.97 -1.23
C ILE A 29 -10.74 -1.80 -0.09
N ARG A 30 -11.41 -2.87 0.30
CA ARG A 30 -12.35 -2.82 1.41
C ARG A 30 -11.65 -2.51 2.72
N ARG A 31 -10.47 -3.10 2.94
CA ARG A 31 -9.67 -2.84 4.15
C ARG A 31 -9.25 -1.38 4.26
N ILE A 32 -8.89 -0.76 3.14
CA ILE A 32 -8.57 0.68 3.13
C ILE A 32 -9.77 1.50 3.60
N GLY A 33 -10.96 1.19 3.09
CA GLY A 33 -12.18 1.87 3.51
C GLY A 33 -12.48 1.70 4.99
N GLU A 34 -12.25 0.50 5.54
CA GLU A 34 -12.46 0.21 6.96
C GLU A 34 -11.48 0.95 7.87
N CYS A 35 -10.25 1.17 7.40
CA CYS A 35 -9.23 1.88 8.19
C CYS A 35 -9.52 3.38 8.31
N GLY A 36 -10.27 3.96 7.36
CA GLY A 36 -10.64 5.38 7.42
C GLY A 36 -9.42 6.29 7.44
N ASP A 37 -9.39 7.22 8.40
CA ASP A 37 -8.29 8.18 8.55
C ASP A 37 -7.14 7.66 9.43
N MET A 38 -7.16 6.40 9.79
CA MET A 38 -6.12 5.80 10.65
C MET A 38 -4.83 5.48 9.91
N ILE A 39 -4.83 5.46 8.58
CA ILE A 39 -3.63 5.16 7.79
C ILE A 39 -2.69 6.37 7.79
N GLY A 40 -1.48 6.17 8.32
CA GLY A 40 -0.45 7.22 8.37
C GLY A 40 0.66 7.06 7.34
N HIS A 41 0.86 5.85 6.84
CA HIS A 41 1.87 5.55 5.83
C HIS A 41 1.44 4.30 5.05
N VAL A 42 1.87 4.22 3.79
CA VAL A 42 1.55 3.09 2.90
C VAL A 42 2.84 2.55 2.31
N HIS A 43 2.97 1.22 2.29
CA HIS A 43 4.04 0.53 1.59
C HIS A 43 3.49 -0.33 0.47
N THR A 44 4.27 -0.49 -0.61
CA THR A 44 3.94 -1.30 -1.77
C THR A 44 5.00 -2.35 -2.04
N ALA A 45 4.60 -3.46 -2.61
CA ALA A 45 5.48 -4.45 -3.23
C ALA A 45 4.63 -5.37 -4.10
N GLY A 46 5.24 -6.07 -5.04
CA GLY A 46 4.56 -7.08 -5.85
C GLY A 46 4.39 -8.39 -5.09
N ASN A 47 3.29 -9.07 -5.30
CA ASN A 47 3.01 -10.38 -4.73
C ASN A 47 2.68 -11.37 -5.85
N PRO A 48 3.28 -12.55 -5.91
CA PRO A 48 4.21 -13.12 -4.93
C PRO A 48 5.63 -12.55 -5.05
N GLY A 49 6.44 -12.81 -4.03
CA GLY A 49 7.88 -12.57 -4.05
C GLY A 49 8.36 -11.22 -3.55
N ARG A 50 7.46 -10.29 -3.22
CA ARG A 50 7.80 -8.95 -2.74
C ARG A 50 8.69 -8.17 -3.71
N GLY A 51 8.53 -8.43 -5.01
CA GLY A 51 9.31 -7.82 -6.07
C GLY A 51 8.65 -6.59 -6.69
N GLU A 52 9.03 -6.32 -7.93
CA GLU A 52 8.54 -5.17 -8.70
C GLU A 52 7.02 -5.16 -8.84
N LEU A 53 6.46 -3.95 -9.00
CA LEU A 53 5.04 -3.74 -9.30
C LEU A 53 4.81 -3.86 -10.82
N ASP A 54 5.03 -5.03 -11.36
CA ASP A 54 4.90 -5.29 -12.80
C ASP A 54 3.64 -6.13 -13.10
N ASP A 55 3.51 -6.57 -14.35
CA ASP A 55 2.38 -7.37 -14.79
C ASP A 55 2.48 -8.85 -14.42
N LYS A 56 3.59 -9.27 -13.80
CA LYS A 56 3.81 -10.65 -13.37
C LYS A 56 3.37 -10.93 -11.94
N GLN A 57 2.92 -9.90 -11.23
CA GLN A 57 2.45 -10.02 -9.86
C GLN A 57 0.93 -9.80 -9.81
N GLU A 58 0.30 -10.19 -8.70
CA GLU A 58 -1.16 -10.28 -8.59
C GLU A 58 -1.87 -9.02 -8.09
N ILE A 59 -1.16 -8.08 -7.46
CA ILE A 59 -1.78 -6.90 -6.86
C ILE A 59 -2.05 -5.84 -7.93
N LYS A 60 -3.31 -5.43 -8.04
CA LYS A 60 -3.71 -4.43 -9.03
C LYS A 60 -3.66 -3.04 -8.39
N TYR A 61 -2.57 -2.34 -8.54
CA TYR A 61 -2.30 -1.09 -7.83
C TYR A 61 -3.16 0.10 -8.25
N PRO A 62 -3.44 0.36 -9.53
CA PRO A 62 -4.23 1.55 -9.89
C PRO A 62 -5.56 1.68 -9.13
N PRO A 63 -6.43 0.66 -9.07
CA PRO A 63 -7.67 0.78 -8.29
C PRO A 63 -7.43 0.89 -6.79
N ILE A 64 -6.33 0.32 -6.25
CA ILE A 64 -5.96 0.47 -4.85
C ILE A 64 -5.58 1.91 -4.55
N MET A 65 -4.77 2.54 -5.41
CA MET A 65 -4.40 3.94 -5.25
C MET A 65 -5.62 4.86 -5.33
N LYS A 66 -6.57 4.56 -6.22
CA LYS A 66 -7.83 5.30 -6.29
C LYS A 66 -8.66 5.15 -5.02
N ALA A 67 -8.62 3.97 -4.38
CA ALA A 67 -9.30 3.76 -3.10
C ALA A 67 -8.67 4.62 -2.00
N LEU A 68 -7.35 4.76 -1.98
CA LEU A 68 -6.66 5.66 -1.05
C LEU A 68 -7.10 7.11 -1.25
N LEU A 69 -7.17 7.57 -2.50
CA LEU A 69 -7.64 8.93 -2.81
C LEU A 69 -9.08 9.14 -2.36
N LYS A 70 -9.95 8.17 -2.61
CA LYS A 70 -11.35 8.23 -2.16
C LYS A 70 -11.44 8.32 -0.64
N ASN A 71 -10.51 7.68 0.06
CA ASN A 71 -10.41 7.71 1.53
C ASN A 71 -9.72 8.98 2.04
N LYS A 72 -9.41 9.93 1.16
CA LYS A 72 -8.76 11.21 1.47
C LYS A 72 -7.34 11.07 2.02
N TYR A 73 -6.67 9.99 1.69
CA TYR A 73 -5.27 9.79 2.08
C TYR A 73 -4.37 10.82 1.39
N ARG A 74 -3.52 11.51 2.15
CA ARG A 74 -2.64 12.57 1.64
C ARG A 74 -1.17 12.43 2.05
N ALA A 75 -0.82 11.34 2.72
CA ALA A 75 0.55 11.10 3.12
C ALA A 75 1.33 10.37 2.02
N PHE A 76 2.44 9.77 2.37
CA PHE A 76 3.34 9.14 1.42
C PHE A 76 2.99 7.68 1.12
N VAL A 77 3.34 7.25 -0.08
CA VAL A 77 3.33 5.85 -0.49
C VAL A 77 4.79 5.45 -0.73
N GLY A 78 5.34 4.63 0.15
CA GLY A 78 6.71 4.15 0.07
C GLY A 78 6.81 2.90 -0.79
N GLN A 79 7.65 2.94 -1.81
CA GLN A 79 7.92 1.78 -2.64
C GLN A 79 8.94 0.90 -1.91
N GLU A 80 8.49 -0.26 -1.42
CA GLU A 80 9.29 -1.13 -0.55
C GLU A 80 9.63 -2.48 -1.19
N PHE A 81 9.45 -2.62 -2.48
CA PHE A 81 9.74 -3.87 -3.16
C PHE A 81 11.24 -4.18 -3.18
N ILE A 82 11.57 -5.47 -3.27
CA ILE A 82 12.95 -5.93 -3.41
C ILE A 82 13.25 -6.06 -4.90
N PRO A 83 14.16 -5.24 -5.46
CA PRO A 83 14.44 -5.28 -6.88
C PRO A 83 15.04 -6.61 -7.32
N THR A 84 14.51 -7.17 -8.41
CA THR A 84 15.05 -8.37 -9.05
C THR A 84 15.73 -8.05 -10.37
N GLN A 85 15.54 -6.83 -10.88
CA GLN A 85 16.12 -6.33 -12.12
C GLN A 85 16.73 -4.95 -11.86
N ASP A 86 16.72 -4.05 -12.85
CA ASP A 86 17.25 -2.69 -12.68
C ASP A 86 16.43 -1.94 -11.61
N PRO A 87 17.03 -1.56 -10.46
CA PRO A 87 16.30 -0.91 -9.39
C PRO A 87 15.70 0.44 -9.77
N VAL A 88 16.41 1.24 -10.56
CA VAL A 88 15.94 2.57 -10.96
C VAL A 88 14.76 2.45 -11.91
N LYS A 89 14.83 1.54 -12.87
CA LYS A 89 13.73 1.29 -13.80
C LYS A 89 12.50 0.78 -13.07
N GLY A 90 12.66 -0.19 -12.16
CA GLY A 90 11.57 -0.73 -11.37
C GLY A 90 10.90 0.31 -10.50
N LEU A 91 11.70 1.18 -9.87
CA LEU A 91 11.18 2.27 -9.06
C LEU A 91 10.39 3.29 -9.89
N THR A 92 10.92 3.67 -11.06
CA THR A 92 10.24 4.60 -11.96
C THR A 92 8.89 4.04 -12.41
N GLU A 93 8.86 2.79 -12.81
CA GLU A 93 7.62 2.12 -13.23
C GLU A 93 6.61 2.04 -12.09
N ALA A 94 7.07 1.74 -10.87
CA ALA A 94 6.21 1.68 -9.70
C ALA A 94 5.57 3.03 -9.38
N VAL A 95 6.35 4.10 -9.44
CA VAL A 95 5.85 5.46 -9.20
C VAL A 95 4.80 5.84 -10.26
N GLU A 96 5.07 5.57 -11.53
CA GLU A 96 4.14 5.84 -12.61
C GLU A 96 2.83 5.06 -12.46
N LEU A 97 2.93 3.79 -12.09
CA LEU A 97 1.77 2.92 -11.90
C LEU A 97 0.87 3.43 -10.78
N CYS A 98 1.45 3.95 -9.70
CA CYS A 98 0.73 4.44 -8.54
C CYS A 98 0.24 5.89 -8.67
N ASP A 99 0.67 6.59 -9.70
CA ASP A 99 0.27 7.98 -9.95
C ASP A 99 -1.05 8.01 -10.73
N VAL A 100 -2.14 8.06 -10.00
CA VAL A 100 -3.50 7.98 -10.57
C VAL A 100 -4.28 9.29 -10.49
#